data_b92eba018a46e1b40ebaea90e901e19c
#
_entry.id   b92eba018a46e1b40ebaea90e901e19c
#
_cell.length_a   1.000
_cell.length_b   1.000
_cell.length_c   1.000
_cell.angle_alpha   90.00
_cell.angle_beta   90.00
_cell.angle_gamma   90.00
#
_symmetry.space_group_name_H-M   'P 1'
#
loop_
_entity.id
_entity.type
_entity.pdbx_description
1 polymer ?
#
loop_
_entity_poly.entity_id
_entity_poly.type
_entity_poly.pdbx_seq_one_letter_code
_entity_poly.pdbx_strand_id
1 'polypeptide(L)'
;VSEEEKEQLQKLYDEVGSLKKVARITGRSFETVKKHVNSVVRVKKISGSQSVILWRKRTKKKLIEYKGGECEMCGYSKCDSALQFHHKDPTEKDFTISGKSLSFDRLKEEVDKCMLVCSNCHAEIHENILKPLI
;
A
#
# COMPACT_ATOMS: atom_id res chain seq x y z
N VAL A 1 36.70 -17.42 9.09
CA VAL A 1 35.53 -17.91 8.36
C VAL A 1 36.00 -18.43 7.01
N SER A 2 35.73 -19.72 6.74
CA SER A 2 36.08 -20.35 5.46
C SER A 2 35.15 -19.87 4.33
N GLU A 3 35.56 -20.10 3.06
CA GLU A 3 34.72 -19.74 1.93
C GLU A 3 33.37 -20.53 1.94
N GLU A 4 33.41 -21.79 2.30
CA GLU A 4 32.21 -22.64 2.46
C GLU A 4 31.24 -22.07 3.53
N GLU A 5 31.80 -21.58 4.63
CA GLU A 5 31.02 -20.96 5.71
C GLU A 5 30.39 -19.63 5.27
N LYS A 6 31.10 -18.84 4.46
CA LYS A 6 30.55 -17.62 3.85
C LYS A 6 29.37 -17.91 2.92
N GLU A 7 29.50 -18.95 2.09
CA GLU A 7 28.42 -19.38 1.21
C GLU A 7 27.19 -19.86 2.00
N GLN A 8 27.40 -20.59 3.09
CA GLN A 8 26.33 -21.03 3.97
C GLN A 8 25.62 -19.85 4.65
N LEU A 9 26.38 -18.86 5.12
CA LEU A 9 25.84 -17.65 5.73
C LEU A 9 25.02 -16.85 4.70
N GLN A 10 25.50 -16.75 3.46
CA GLN A 10 24.80 -16.07 2.39
C GLN A 10 23.50 -16.79 2.03
N LYS A 11 23.54 -18.10 1.89
CA LYS A 11 22.38 -18.92 1.58
C LYS A 11 21.29 -18.81 2.66
N LEU A 12 21.70 -18.86 3.92
CA LEU A 12 20.79 -18.64 5.05
C LEU A 12 20.18 -17.25 5.05
N TYR A 13 20.97 -16.24 4.70
CA TYR A 13 20.46 -14.87 4.59
C TYR A 13 19.44 -14.73 3.47
N ASP A 14 19.67 -15.33 2.33
CA ASP A 14 18.76 -15.32 1.19
C ASP A 14 17.42 -15.99 1.53
N GLU A 15 17.42 -17.03 2.36
CA GLU A 15 16.22 -17.71 2.85
C GLU A 15 15.47 -16.91 3.94
N VAL A 16 16.20 -16.33 4.87
CA VAL A 16 15.64 -15.76 6.12
C VAL A 16 15.43 -14.24 6.02
N GLY A 17 16.22 -13.56 5.18
CA GLY A 17 16.13 -12.10 4.95
C GLY A 17 16.56 -11.22 6.14
N SER A 18 17.20 -11.78 7.17
CA SER A 18 17.56 -11.03 8.38
C SER A 18 18.92 -11.47 8.96
N LEU A 19 19.86 -10.54 8.99
CA LEU A 19 21.19 -10.76 9.58
C LEU A 19 21.13 -11.20 11.05
N LYS A 20 20.20 -10.63 11.83
CA LYS A 20 20.03 -10.99 13.24
C LYS A 20 19.54 -12.43 13.42
N LYS A 21 18.65 -12.90 12.56
CA LYS A 21 18.16 -14.29 12.57
C LYS A 21 19.27 -15.24 12.14
N VAL A 22 20.03 -14.91 11.10
CA VAL A 22 21.19 -15.70 10.66
C VAL A 22 22.23 -15.84 11.78
N ALA A 23 22.58 -14.74 12.46
CA ALA A 23 23.49 -14.77 13.61
C ALA A 23 22.98 -15.70 14.72
N ARG A 24 21.69 -15.66 15.02
CA ARG A 24 21.08 -16.51 16.03
C ARG A 24 21.08 -18.00 15.65
N ILE A 25 20.78 -18.32 14.40
CA ILE A 25 20.74 -19.69 13.88
C ILE A 25 22.15 -20.30 13.84
N THR A 26 23.15 -19.53 13.41
CA THR A 26 24.53 -20.00 13.23
C THR A 26 25.39 -19.92 14.48
N GLY A 27 24.92 -19.22 15.52
CA GLY A 27 25.70 -18.95 16.73
C GLY A 27 26.88 -17.97 16.52
N ARG A 28 26.96 -17.34 15.36
CA ARG A 28 27.97 -16.33 15.05
C ARG A 28 27.54 -14.95 15.55
N SER A 29 28.51 -14.07 15.83
CA SER A 29 28.20 -12.71 16.21
C SER A 29 27.55 -11.95 15.02
N PHE A 30 26.69 -11.00 15.33
CA PHE A 30 26.03 -10.15 14.33
C PHE A 30 27.04 -9.45 13.40
N GLU A 31 28.15 -8.95 13.98
CA GLU A 31 29.21 -8.28 13.21
C GLU A 31 29.93 -9.22 12.24
N THR A 32 30.15 -10.47 12.65
CA THR A 32 30.73 -11.49 11.77
C THR A 32 29.81 -11.79 10.60
N VAL A 33 28.54 -12.02 10.85
CA VAL A 33 27.54 -12.27 9.80
C VAL A 33 27.45 -11.08 8.86
N LYS A 34 27.36 -9.87 9.39
CA LYS A 34 27.29 -8.62 8.63
C LYS A 34 28.50 -8.39 7.72
N LYS A 35 29.70 -8.79 8.19
CA LYS A 35 30.95 -8.65 7.42
C LYS A 35 31.02 -9.61 6.23
N HIS A 36 30.50 -10.81 6.37
CA HIS A 36 30.68 -11.89 5.40
C HIS A 36 29.46 -12.17 4.52
N VAL A 37 28.29 -11.69 4.92
CA VAL A 37 27.10 -11.74 4.08
C VAL A 37 27.09 -10.50 3.19
N ASN A 38 27.19 -10.72 1.88
CA ASN A 38 26.91 -9.68 0.92
C ASN A 38 25.39 -9.37 0.98
N SER A 39 25.04 -8.47 1.85
CA SER A 39 23.73 -7.85 1.84
C SER A 39 23.64 -6.92 0.63
N VAL A 40 23.72 -7.49 -0.57
CA VAL A 40 23.64 -6.77 -1.85
C VAL A 40 22.25 -6.23 -2.11
N VAL A 41 21.34 -6.46 -1.21
CA VAL A 41 20.15 -5.64 -1.15
C VAL A 41 20.23 -4.80 0.13
N ARG A 42 21.07 -3.80 0.13
CA ARG A 42 20.61 -2.55 0.72
C ARG A 42 19.37 -2.16 -0.10
N VAL A 43 18.24 -2.72 0.26
CA VAL A 43 16.97 -2.08 -0.08
C VAL A 43 17.21 -0.61 0.27
N LYS A 44 17.35 0.22 -0.74
CA LYS A 44 17.51 1.66 -0.53
C LYS A 44 16.46 2.02 0.50
N LYS A 45 16.91 2.49 1.65
CA LYS A 45 15.98 2.85 2.74
C LYS A 45 14.99 3.83 2.13
N ILE A 46 13.78 3.34 1.89
CA ILE A 46 12.74 4.13 1.23
C ILE A 46 12.58 5.40 2.06
N SER A 47 12.67 6.56 1.44
CA SER A 47 12.49 7.82 2.14
C SER A 47 11.12 7.86 2.83
N GLY A 48 10.97 8.63 3.91
CA GLY A 48 9.71 8.75 4.61
C GLY A 48 8.56 9.15 3.67
N SER A 49 8.81 10.05 2.73
CA SER A 49 7.84 10.47 1.71
C SER A 49 7.44 9.32 0.77
N GLN A 50 8.40 8.51 0.33
CA GLN A 50 8.09 7.33 -0.50
C GLN A 50 7.28 6.29 0.28
N SER A 51 7.59 6.09 1.56
CA SER A 51 6.83 5.20 2.43
C SER A 51 5.37 5.63 2.56
N VAL A 52 5.12 6.92 2.71
CA VAL A 52 3.76 7.50 2.77
C VAL A 52 3.02 7.30 1.45
N ILE A 53 3.67 7.52 0.31
CA ILE A 53 3.08 7.32 -1.02
C ILE A 53 2.69 5.85 -1.21
N LEU A 54 3.57 4.91 -0.86
CA LEU A 54 3.30 3.48 -0.97
C LEU A 54 2.17 3.04 -0.03
N TRP A 55 2.15 3.57 1.20
CA TRP A 55 1.08 3.30 2.15
C TRP A 55 -0.28 3.79 1.63
N ARG A 56 -0.34 5.01 1.08
CA ARG A 56 -1.55 5.57 0.48
C ARG A 56 -2.06 4.74 -0.70
N LYS A 57 -1.16 4.29 -1.58
CA LYS A 57 -1.52 3.41 -2.70
C LYS A 57 -2.12 2.08 -2.23
N ARG A 58 -1.49 1.43 -1.26
CA ARG A 58 -1.98 0.17 -0.68
C ARG A 58 -3.32 0.34 0.01
N THR A 59 -3.46 1.40 0.78
CA THR A 59 -4.71 1.73 1.50
C THR A 59 -5.82 2.03 0.52
N LYS A 60 -5.57 2.84 -0.50
CA LYS A 60 -6.55 3.12 -1.57
C LYS A 60 -7.01 1.83 -2.25
N LYS A 61 -6.09 0.95 -2.59
CA LYS A 61 -6.43 -0.34 -3.20
C LYS A 61 -7.36 -1.16 -2.31
N LYS A 62 -7.06 -1.27 -1.01
CA LYS A 62 -7.91 -1.97 -0.05
C LYS A 62 -9.31 -1.35 0.06
N LEU A 63 -9.41 -0.02 0.06
CA LEU A 63 -10.69 0.69 0.10
C LEU A 63 -11.50 0.49 -1.18
N ILE A 64 -10.84 0.45 -2.35
CA ILE A 64 -11.46 0.15 -3.63
C ILE A 64 -12.02 -1.28 -3.62
N GLU A 65 -11.25 -2.25 -3.18
CA GLU A 65 -11.69 -3.65 -3.03
C GLU A 65 -12.88 -3.77 -2.07
N TYR A 66 -12.84 -3.03 -0.95
CA TYR A 66 -13.93 -2.95 0.02
C TYR A 66 -15.24 -2.42 -0.60
N LYS A 67 -15.15 -1.48 -1.54
CA LYS A 67 -16.30 -0.89 -2.27
C LYS A 67 -16.72 -1.67 -3.51
N GLY A 68 -16.13 -2.83 -3.77
CA GLY A 68 -16.51 -3.71 -4.87
C GLY A 68 -15.56 -3.71 -6.07
N GLY A 69 -14.49 -2.88 -6.06
CA GLY A 69 -13.41 -2.92 -7.03
C GLY A 69 -13.69 -2.31 -8.41
N GLU A 70 -14.88 -1.76 -8.64
CA GLU A 70 -15.29 -1.21 -9.94
C GLU A 70 -16.12 0.07 -9.77
N CYS A 71 -16.18 0.88 -10.82
CA CYS A 71 -17.08 2.03 -10.86
C CYS A 71 -18.53 1.58 -10.72
N GLU A 72 -19.23 2.12 -9.75
CA GLU A 72 -20.64 1.79 -9.49
C GLU A 72 -21.59 2.26 -10.61
N MET A 73 -21.12 3.19 -11.47
CA MET A 73 -21.93 3.75 -12.56
C MET A 73 -21.70 3.03 -13.90
N CYS A 74 -20.47 2.76 -14.28
CA CYS A 74 -20.12 2.20 -15.60
C CYS A 74 -19.36 0.87 -15.57
N GLY A 75 -18.97 0.40 -14.39
CA GLY A 75 -18.24 -0.87 -14.24
C GLY A 75 -16.76 -0.82 -14.57
N TYR A 76 -16.18 0.37 -14.77
CA TYR A 76 -14.75 0.51 -15.03
C TYR A 76 -13.91 -0.02 -13.87
N SER A 77 -12.89 -0.84 -14.15
CA SER A 77 -12.05 -1.47 -13.11
C SER A 77 -10.58 -1.65 -13.50
N LYS A 78 -10.12 -0.98 -14.56
CA LYS A 78 -8.78 -1.24 -15.14
C LYS A 78 -7.63 -0.60 -14.36
N CYS A 79 -7.86 0.55 -13.72
CA CYS A 79 -6.82 1.33 -13.06
C CYS A 79 -7.33 1.90 -11.74
N ASP A 80 -6.68 1.56 -10.64
CA ASP A 80 -7.05 2.08 -9.31
C ASP A 80 -6.93 3.60 -9.22
N SER A 81 -5.98 4.20 -9.95
CA SER A 81 -5.80 5.66 -9.98
C SER A 81 -6.97 6.39 -10.63
N ALA A 82 -7.70 5.74 -11.52
CA ALA A 82 -8.88 6.29 -12.17
C ALA A 82 -10.16 6.12 -11.32
N LEU A 83 -10.13 5.32 -10.28
CA LEU A 83 -11.24 5.12 -9.35
C LEU A 83 -11.15 6.14 -8.21
N GLN A 84 -12.27 6.77 -7.92
CA GLN A 84 -12.39 7.86 -6.95
C GLN A 84 -13.59 7.64 -6.02
N PHE A 85 -13.50 8.20 -4.82
CA PHE A 85 -14.60 8.17 -3.86
C PHE A 85 -15.38 9.47 -3.94
N HIS A 86 -16.65 9.37 -4.28
CA HIS A 86 -17.57 10.49 -4.37
C HIS A 86 -18.53 10.48 -3.18
N HIS A 87 -18.52 11.51 -2.34
CA HIS A 87 -19.47 11.63 -1.24
C HIS A 87 -20.89 11.79 -1.78
N LYS A 88 -21.79 10.91 -1.36
CA LYS A 88 -23.21 10.96 -1.75
C LYS A 88 -23.87 12.23 -1.26
N ASP A 89 -23.55 12.63 -0.03
CA ASP A 89 -23.96 13.88 0.56
C ASP A 89 -22.74 14.68 1.00
N PRO A 90 -22.42 15.82 0.35
CA PRO A 90 -21.29 16.66 0.72
C PRO A 90 -21.34 17.19 2.16
N THR A 91 -22.51 17.29 2.76
CA THR A 91 -22.70 17.77 4.14
C THR A 91 -22.23 16.77 5.18
N GLU A 92 -22.19 15.47 4.85
CA GLU A 92 -21.71 14.40 5.72
C GLU A 92 -20.19 14.17 5.63
N LYS A 93 -19.51 14.89 4.75
CA LYS A 93 -18.07 14.77 4.55
C LYS A 93 -17.30 15.31 5.76
N ASP A 94 -16.59 14.44 6.46
CA ASP A 94 -15.69 14.83 7.55
C ASP A 94 -14.32 15.27 7.04
N PHE A 95 -13.77 14.58 6.03
CA PHE A 95 -12.45 14.89 5.47
C PHE A 95 -12.29 14.33 4.04
N THR A 96 -11.24 14.76 3.35
CA THR A 96 -10.86 14.22 2.04
C THR A 96 -10.04 12.94 2.24
N ILE A 97 -10.54 11.81 1.72
CA ILE A 97 -9.93 10.48 1.90
C ILE A 97 -8.49 10.43 1.39
N SER A 98 -8.21 11.01 0.23
CA SER A 98 -6.87 10.99 -0.38
C SER A 98 -5.82 11.83 0.33
N GLY A 99 -6.23 12.80 1.14
CA GLY A 99 -5.33 13.73 1.81
C GLY A 99 -4.90 13.35 3.22
N LYS A 100 -5.46 12.30 3.80
CA LYS A 100 -5.26 11.93 5.20
C LYS A 100 -4.56 10.58 5.35
N SER A 101 -3.58 10.54 6.25
CA SER A 101 -2.90 9.32 6.69
C SER A 101 -3.54 8.80 7.97
N LEU A 102 -4.79 8.38 7.87
CA LEU A 102 -5.58 7.83 8.98
C LEU A 102 -5.57 6.31 8.97
N SER A 103 -5.99 5.69 10.07
CA SER A 103 -6.16 4.23 10.14
C SER A 103 -7.16 3.74 9.07
N PHE A 104 -7.00 2.49 8.65
CA PHE A 104 -7.90 1.89 7.67
C PHE A 104 -9.37 1.93 8.13
N ASP A 105 -9.63 1.64 9.40
CA ASP A 105 -10.98 1.64 9.96
C ASP A 105 -11.63 3.03 9.90
N ARG A 106 -10.86 4.07 10.19
CA ARG A 106 -11.33 5.47 10.12
C ARG A 106 -11.62 5.90 8.67
N LEU A 107 -10.77 5.52 7.74
CA LEU A 107 -10.96 5.76 6.30
C LEU A 107 -12.17 4.98 5.77
N LYS A 108 -12.39 3.76 6.25
CA LYS A 108 -13.51 2.91 5.90
C LYS A 108 -14.85 3.54 6.29
N GLU A 109 -14.95 4.13 7.48
CA GLU A 109 -16.13 4.86 7.92
C GLU A 109 -16.48 6.01 6.96
N GLU A 110 -15.47 6.76 6.51
CA GLU A 110 -15.67 7.84 5.55
C GLU A 110 -16.05 7.31 4.15
N VAL A 111 -15.42 6.23 3.73
CA VAL A 111 -15.71 5.56 2.45
C VAL A 111 -17.13 5.00 2.41
N ASP A 112 -17.70 4.58 3.54
CA ASP A 112 -19.09 4.14 3.64
C ASP A 112 -20.10 5.24 3.24
N LYS A 113 -19.72 6.51 3.38
CA LYS A 113 -20.49 7.68 2.95
C LYS A 113 -20.35 8.00 1.46
N CYS A 114 -19.46 7.27 0.76
CA CYS A 114 -19.11 7.52 -0.63
C CYS A 114 -19.63 6.42 -1.55
N MET A 115 -19.69 6.73 -2.83
CA MET A 115 -19.75 5.76 -3.90
C MET A 115 -18.41 5.73 -4.64
N LEU A 116 -18.04 4.56 -5.15
CA LEU A 116 -16.84 4.39 -5.97
C LEU A 116 -17.18 4.65 -7.43
N VAL A 117 -16.52 5.63 -8.03
CA VAL A 117 -16.75 6.02 -9.43
C VAL A 117 -15.42 6.23 -10.15
N CYS A 118 -15.41 6.02 -11.46
CA CYS A 118 -14.26 6.38 -12.28
C CYS A 118 -14.19 7.91 -12.50
N SER A 119 -13.04 8.39 -12.96
CA SER A 119 -12.82 9.82 -13.19
C SER A 119 -13.83 10.45 -14.14
N ASN A 120 -14.24 9.73 -15.18
CA ASN A 120 -15.25 10.22 -16.15
C ASN A 120 -16.62 10.32 -15.49
N CYS A 121 -17.09 9.27 -14.84
CA CYS A 121 -18.38 9.28 -14.15
C CYS A 121 -18.40 10.32 -13.03
N HIS A 122 -17.29 10.49 -12.30
CA HIS A 122 -17.16 11.51 -11.27
C HIS A 122 -17.33 12.93 -11.83
N ALA A 123 -16.68 13.22 -12.94
CA ALA A 123 -16.82 14.49 -13.63
C ALA A 123 -18.27 14.71 -14.15
N GLU A 124 -18.87 13.70 -14.73
CA GLU A 124 -20.26 13.76 -15.23
C GLU A 124 -21.27 13.96 -14.10
N ILE A 125 -21.04 13.38 -12.93
CA ILE A 125 -21.86 13.63 -11.73
C ILE A 125 -21.78 15.10 -11.32
N HIS A 126 -20.59 15.68 -11.28
CA HIS A 126 -20.39 17.08 -10.92
C HIS A 126 -20.99 18.06 -11.94
N GLU A 127 -20.99 17.69 -13.22
CA GLU A 127 -21.64 18.46 -14.29
C GLU A 127 -23.17 18.21 -14.40
N ASN A 128 -23.72 17.41 -13.51
CA ASN A 128 -25.14 17.01 -13.51
C ASN A 128 -25.61 16.28 -14.78
N ILE A 129 -24.69 15.69 -15.54
CA ILE A 129 -24.97 14.87 -16.72
C ILE A 129 -25.43 13.48 -16.27
N LEU A 130 -24.73 12.93 -15.29
CA LEU A 130 -25.01 11.63 -14.70
C LEU A 130 -25.57 11.81 -13.29
N LYS A 131 -26.72 11.21 -13.02
CA LYS A 131 -27.34 11.22 -11.68
C LYS A 131 -27.12 9.86 -11.02
N PRO A 132 -26.38 9.79 -9.90
CA PRO A 132 -26.27 8.54 -9.17
C PRO A 132 -27.64 8.12 -8.65
N LEU A 133 -27.92 6.82 -8.72
CA LEU A 133 -29.06 6.24 -8.03
C LEU A 133 -28.77 6.30 -6.52
N ILE A 134 -29.53 7.13 -5.85
CA ILE A 134 -29.46 7.29 -4.40
C ILE A 134 -30.40 6.27 -3.75
#